data_2716e9f4f166c3c85d51f6c7c16562d3
#
_entry.id   2716e9f4f166c3c85d51f6c7c16562d3
#
_cell.length_a   1.000
_cell.length_b   1.000
_cell.length_c   1.000
_cell.angle_alpha   90.00
_cell.angle_beta   90.00
_cell.angle_gamma   90.00
#
_symmetry.space_group_name_H-M   'P 1'
#
loop_
_entity.id
_entity.type
_entity.pdbx_description
1 polymer ?
#
loop_
_entity_poly.entity_id
_entity_poly.type
_entity_poly.pdbx_seq_one_letter_code
_entity_poly.pdbx_strand_id
1 'polypeptide(L)'
;MENNKLKSKTVHLRLAEVKDAEFIYSLRINEKLNKHISKVNGTSRDQEEWLKRYKEREQSGQEYYFIIVRNDNHKAVGTVRIYGVTDDNRFCWGSWVLNSEKTVTSAIESAYLLYKFAFEEKGYKSAYFQVDRDNTQVISFHKKTGANFVGEDENNENFTYSIDSYHKFKARYINLVESK
;
A
#
# COMPACT_ATOMS: atom_id res chain seq x y z
N MET A 1 16.84 -14.22 8.25
CA MET A 1 16.82 -13.25 9.36
C MET A 1 16.68 -11.81 8.83
N GLU A 2 15.55 -11.46 8.17
CA GLU A 2 15.34 -10.10 7.63
C GLU A 2 13.90 -9.59 7.81
N ASN A 3 13.10 -10.23 8.64
CA ASN A 3 11.64 -9.97 8.72
C ASN A 3 11.21 -8.87 9.70
N ASN A 4 12.12 -8.06 10.26
CA ASN A 4 11.74 -7.11 11.32
C ASN A 4 11.73 -5.63 10.90
N LYS A 5 12.10 -5.30 9.66
CA LYS A 5 12.22 -3.89 9.23
C LYS A 5 10.89 -3.20 8.99
N LEU A 6 9.89 -3.93 8.47
CA LEU A 6 8.57 -3.37 8.14
C LEU A 6 7.49 -3.86 9.10
N LYS A 7 7.73 -3.73 10.40
CA LYS A 7 6.81 -4.09 11.46
C LYS A 7 6.36 -2.87 12.25
N SER A 8 5.06 -2.78 12.47
CA SER A 8 4.40 -1.81 13.34
C SER A 8 3.74 -2.53 14.52
N LYS A 9 2.90 -1.86 15.29
CA LYS A 9 2.31 -2.42 16.51
C LYS A 9 1.44 -3.64 16.26
N THR A 10 0.50 -3.53 15.33
CA THR A 10 -0.52 -4.58 15.11
C THR A 10 -0.36 -5.31 13.80
N VAL A 11 0.38 -4.73 12.85
CA VAL A 11 0.64 -5.33 11.53
C VAL A 11 2.10 -5.21 11.12
N HIS A 12 2.48 -6.04 10.17
CA HIS A 12 3.72 -5.92 9.42
C HIS A 12 3.45 -6.08 7.92
N LEU A 13 4.38 -5.60 7.11
CA LEU A 13 4.38 -5.82 5.66
C LEU A 13 5.41 -6.89 5.31
N ARG A 14 5.02 -7.82 4.46
CA ARG A 14 5.93 -8.72 3.76
C ARG A 14 5.68 -8.68 2.26
N LEU A 15 6.70 -8.93 1.46
CA LEU A 15 6.54 -9.02 0.01
C LEU A 15 5.59 -10.17 -0.36
N ALA A 16 4.80 -9.94 -1.40
CA ALA A 16 3.89 -10.95 -1.94
C ALA A 16 4.69 -12.07 -2.60
N GLU A 17 4.23 -13.29 -2.41
CA GLU A 17 4.74 -14.51 -3.04
C GLU A 17 3.68 -15.09 -3.97
N VAL A 18 4.09 -15.96 -4.88
CA VAL A 18 3.16 -16.61 -5.82
C VAL A 18 2.04 -17.35 -5.10
N LYS A 19 2.31 -17.94 -3.94
CA LYS A 19 1.31 -18.61 -3.10
C LYS A 19 0.20 -17.69 -2.56
N ASP A 20 0.40 -16.36 -2.58
CA ASP A 20 -0.60 -15.38 -2.14
C ASP A 20 -1.68 -15.09 -3.21
N ALA A 21 -1.59 -15.71 -4.37
CA ALA A 21 -2.47 -15.47 -5.50
C ALA A 21 -3.97 -15.60 -5.15
N GLU A 22 -4.35 -16.65 -4.43
CA GLU A 22 -5.73 -16.86 -4.01
C GLU A 22 -6.22 -15.78 -3.05
N PHE A 23 -5.40 -15.40 -2.08
CA PHE A 23 -5.73 -14.33 -1.13
C PHE A 23 -5.90 -12.99 -1.85
N ILE A 24 -4.95 -12.61 -2.70
CA ILE A 24 -5.01 -11.35 -3.47
C ILE A 24 -6.24 -11.36 -4.37
N TYR A 25 -6.49 -12.46 -5.07
CA TYR A 25 -7.66 -12.61 -5.94
C TYR A 25 -8.96 -12.45 -5.13
N SER A 26 -9.07 -13.09 -3.96
CA SER A 26 -10.26 -12.98 -3.10
C SER A 26 -10.57 -11.54 -2.68
N LEU A 27 -9.55 -10.72 -2.40
CA LEU A 27 -9.74 -9.30 -2.10
C LEU A 27 -10.24 -8.52 -3.33
N ARG A 28 -9.70 -8.83 -4.50
CA ARG A 28 -9.95 -8.08 -5.73
C ARG A 28 -11.30 -8.37 -6.36
N ILE A 29 -11.88 -9.53 -6.13
CA ILE A 29 -13.24 -9.88 -6.59
C ILE A 29 -14.33 -9.52 -5.59
N ASN A 30 -13.97 -9.14 -4.36
CA ASN A 30 -14.94 -8.77 -3.34
C ASN A 30 -15.53 -7.39 -3.65
N GLU A 31 -16.82 -7.34 -4.00
CA GLU A 31 -17.52 -6.13 -4.42
C GLU A 31 -17.52 -5.00 -3.38
N LYS A 32 -17.40 -5.34 -2.09
CA LYS A 32 -17.30 -4.34 -1.02
C LYS A 32 -15.92 -3.71 -0.94
N LEU A 33 -14.89 -4.40 -1.40
CA LEU A 33 -13.48 -3.99 -1.29
C LEU A 33 -12.92 -3.42 -2.59
N ASN A 34 -13.45 -3.87 -3.74
CA ASN A 34 -12.89 -3.52 -5.06
C ASN A 34 -13.54 -2.30 -5.73
N LYS A 35 -14.45 -1.62 -5.06
CA LYS A 35 -15.26 -0.53 -5.62
C LYS A 35 -14.41 0.58 -6.26
N HIS A 36 -13.25 0.88 -5.67
CA HIS A 36 -12.37 1.99 -6.08
C HIS A 36 -10.98 1.53 -6.53
N ILE A 37 -10.82 0.25 -6.84
CA ILE A 37 -9.59 -0.30 -7.40
C ILE A 37 -9.86 -0.88 -8.78
N SER A 38 -8.81 -1.05 -9.58
CA SER A 38 -8.94 -1.64 -10.91
C SER A 38 -9.58 -3.02 -10.83
N LYS A 39 -10.57 -3.26 -11.69
CA LYS A 39 -11.24 -4.57 -11.77
C LYS A 39 -10.25 -5.63 -12.24
N VAL A 40 -10.40 -6.84 -11.69
CA VAL A 40 -9.68 -8.03 -12.14
C VAL A 40 -10.61 -8.81 -13.05
N ASN A 41 -10.12 -9.09 -14.24
CA ASN A 41 -10.73 -10.06 -15.15
C ASN A 41 -9.90 -11.35 -15.07
N GLY A 42 -10.58 -12.51 -14.99
CA GLY A 42 -9.89 -13.78 -14.93
C GLY A 42 -10.13 -14.55 -13.63
N THR A 43 -9.22 -15.45 -13.31
CA THR A 43 -9.28 -16.41 -12.22
C THR A 43 -8.12 -16.22 -11.23
N SER A 44 -8.12 -16.98 -10.13
CA SER A 44 -6.98 -17.05 -9.22
C SER A 44 -5.70 -17.55 -9.90
N ARG A 45 -5.82 -18.39 -10.94
CA ARG A 45 -4.70 -18.85 -11.76
C ARG A 45 -4.09 -17.72 -12.57
N ASP A 46 -4.90 -16.81 -13.12
CA ASP A 46 -4.40 -15.62 -13.81
C ASP A 46 -3.68 -14.68 -12.83
N GLN A 47 -4.14 -14.59 -11.59
CA GLN A 47 -3.46 -13.87 -10.53
C GLN A 47 -2.11 -14.52 -10.18
N GLU A 48 -2.02 -15.85 -10.17
CA GLU A 48 -0.76 -16.58 -9.97
C GLU A 48 0.26 -16.26 -11.08
N GLU A 49 -0.17 -16.34 -12.34
CA GLU A 49 0.68 -16.02 -13.50
C GLU A 49 1.11 -14.54 -13.48
N TRP A 50 0.23 -13.65 -13.05
CA TRP A 50 0.57 -12.25 -12.86
C TRP A 50 1.66 -12.07 -11.79
N LEU A 51 1.56 -12.78 -10.65
CA LEU A 51 2.56 -12.73 -9.58
C LEU A 51 3.92 -13.28 -10.02
N LYS A 52 3.97 -14.31 -10.84
CA LYS A 52 5.23 -14.82 -11.42
C LYS A 52 5.95 -13.72 -12.20
N ARG A 53 5.25 -13.00 -13.08
CA ARG A 53 5.80 -11.85 -13.82
C ARG A 53 6.13 -10.67 -12.92
N TYR A 54 5.34 -10.44 -11.87
CA TYR A 54 5.60 -9.42 -10.87
C TYR A 54 6.95 -9.65 -10.17
N LYS A 55 7.32 -10.88 -9.85
CA LYS A 55 8.61 -11.19 -9.19
C LYS A 55 9.82 -10.73 -10.00
N GLU A 56 9.74 -10.70 -11.31
CA GLU A 56 10.79 -10.13 -12.18
C GLU A 56 10.90 -8.60 -11.99
N ARG A 57 9.77 -7.91 -11.90
CA ARG A 57 9.72 -6.46 -11.64
C ARG A 57 10.17 -6.11 -10.21
N GLU A 58 9.87 -6.97 -9.25
CA GLU A 58 10.36 -6.83 -7.87
C GLU A 58 11.89 -6.97 -7.82
N GLN A 59 12.44 -7.97 -8.47
CA GLN A 59 13.89 -8.20 -8.53
C GLN A 59 14.64 -7.04 -9.19
N SER A 60 14.05 -6.42 -10.20
CA SER A 60 14.60 -5.23 -10.87
C SER A 60 14.38 -3.92 -10.14
N GLY A 61 13.68 -3.95 -9.00
CA GLY A 61 13.40 -2.77 -8.19
C GLY A 61 12.33 -1.82 -8.74
N GLN A 62 11.57 -2.28 -9.74
CA GLN A 62 10.54 -1.46 -10.40
C GLN A 62 9.21 -1.44 -9.64
N GLU A 63 8.97 -2.45 -8.80
CA GLU A 63 7.68 -2.66 -8.18
C GLU A 63 7.81 -3.47 -6.88
N TYR A 64 6.97 -3.15 -5.89
CA TYR A 64 6.91 -3.87 -4.61
C TYR A 64 5.46 -4.07 -4.21
N TYR A 65 5.02 -5.31 -4.14
CA TYR A 65 3.68 -5.68 -3.70
C TYR A 65 3.75 -6.31 -2.32
N PHE A 66 3.05 -5.74 -1.36
CA PHE A 66 3.07 -6.19 0.02
C PHE A 66 1.75 -6.83 0.43
N ILE A 67 1.87 -7.86 1.24
CA ILE A 67 0.77 -8.40 2.04
C ILE A 67 0.83 -7.74 3.41
N ILE A 68 -0.29 -7.25 3.88
CA ILE A 68 -0.47 -6.70 5.23
C ILE A 68 -0.89 -7.85 6.14
N VAL A 69 -0.07 -8.16 7.15
CA VAL A 69 -0.24 -9.32 8.02
C VAL A 69 -0.37 -8.86 9.47
N ARG A 70 -1.33 -9.39 10.20
CA ARG A 70 -1.50 -9.14 11.64
C ARG A 70 -0.38 -9.78 12.44
N ASN A 71 0.10 -9.09 13.47
CA ASN A 71 1.17 -9.59 14.35
C ASN A 71 0.69 -10.63 15.36
N ASP A 72 -0.57 -10.57 15.79
CA ASP A 72 -1.14 -11.39 16.85
C ASP A 72 -1.50 -12.82 16.40
N ASN A 73 -1.93 -12.98 15.15
CA ASN A 73 -2.42 -14.28 14.66
C ASN A 73 -1.86 -14.65 13.28
N HIS A 74 -0.95 -13.84 12.73
CA HIS A 74 -0.30 -14.04 11.44
C HIS A 74 -1.26 -14.14 10.22
N LYS A 75 -2.49 -13.66 10.36
CA LYS A 75 -3.43 -13.62 9.24
C LYS A 75 -3.12 -12.47 8.29
N ALA A 76 -3.16 -12.76 7.00
CA ALA A 76 -3.17 -11.75 5.96
C ALA A 76 -4.52 -11.01 5.96
N VAL A 77 -4.48 -9.68 6.02
CA VAL A 77 -5.68 -8.83 6.14
C VAL A 77 -5.79 -7.77 5.04
N GLY A 78 -4.80 -7.70 4.16
CA GLY A 78 -4.84 -6.74 3.08
C GLY A 78 -3.60 -6.75 2.21
N THR A 79 -3.59 -5.81 1.29
CA THR A 79 -2.48 -5.55 0.36
C THR A 79 -2.17 -4.07 0.25
N VAL A 80 -0.96 -3.76 -0.20
CA VAL A 80 -0.56 -2.42 -0.66
C VAL A 80 0.62 -2.57 -1.62
N ARG A 81 0.73 -1.68 -2.62
CA ARG A 81 1.72 -1.83 -3.70
C ARG A 81 2.38 -0.52 -4.06
N ILE A 82 3.70 -0.54 -4.27
CA ILE A 82 4.50 0.51 -4.90
C ILE A 82 4.75 0.13 -6.35
N TYR A 83 4.53 1.06 -7.28
CA TYR A 83 4.75 0.88 -8.71
C TYR A 83 5.02 2.21 -9.41
N GLY A 84 5.24 2.21 -10.71
CA GLY A 84 5.45 3.43 -11.48
C GLY A 84 6.64 4.25 -10.99
N VAL A 85 7.72 3.58 -10.60
CA VAL A 85 8.97 4.25 -10.22
C VAL A 85 9.52 4.97 -11.44
N THR A 86 9.79 6.26 -11.29
CA THR A 86 10.26 7.15 -12.37
C THR A 86 11.77 7.35 -12.32
N ASP A 87 12.36 7.78 -13.43
CA ASP A 87 13.81 8.06 -13.53
C ASP A 87 14.27 9.17 -12.57
N ASP A 88 13.37 10.10 -12.22
CA ASP A 88 13.62 11.13 -11.21
C ASP A 88 13.34 10.68 -9.76
N ASN A 89 13.20 9.37 -9.57
CA ASN A 89 13.12 8.70 -8.28
C ASN A 89 11.84 9.04 -7.48
N ARG A 90 10.71 9.14 -8.18
CA ARG A 90 9.37 9.22 -7.59
C ARG A 90 8.65 7.88 -7.74
N PHE A 91 7.67 7.62 -6.90
CA PHE A 91 6.89 6.39 -6.94
C PHE A 91 5.39 6.67 -6.87
N CYS A 92 4.62 5.76 -7.45
CA CYS A 92 3.18 5.67 -7.25
C CYS A 92 2.87 4.54 -6.27
N TRP A 93 1.76 4.63 -5.56
CA TRP A 93 1.29 3.52 -4.74
C TRP A 93 -0.24 3.40 -4.78
N GLY A 94 -0.70 2.21 -4.55
CA GLY A 94 -2.12 1.87 -4.63
C GLY A 94 -2.35 0.40 -4.34
N SER A 95 -3.39 -0.18 -4.92
CA SER A 95 -3.83 -1.54 -4.60
C SER A 95 -3.96 -1.76 -3.08
N TRP A 96 -4.36 -0.70 -2.39
CA TRP A 96 -4.47 -0.66 -0.94
C TRP A 96 -5.86 -1.13 -0.53
N VAL A 97 -5.92 -2.35 -0.05
CA VAL A 97 -7.16 -3.02 0.32
C VAL A 97 -6.99 -3.66 1.68
N LEU A 98 -7.97 -3.48 2.55
CA LEU A 98 -8.04 -4.09 3.87
C LEU A 98 -9.39 -4.80 4.04
N ASN A 99 -9.38 -6.07 4.42
CA ASN A 99 -10.60 -6.84 4.69
C ASN A 99 -11.14 -6.58 6.10
N SER A 100 -12.24 -7.23 6.45
CA SER A 100 -12.92 -7.06 7.75
C SER A 100 -12.13 -7.57 8.96
N GLU A 101 -11.12 -8.41 8.76
CA GLU A 101 -10.27 -8.94 9.83
C GLU A 101 -9.10 -8.01 10.21
N LYS A 102 -9.00 -6.85 9.55
CA LYS A 102 -8.02 -5.81 9.89
C LYS A 102 -8.13 -5.36 11.35
N THR A 103 -7.04 -4.89 11.94
CA THR A 103 -7.07 -4.19 13.23
C THR A 103 -7.59 -2.76 13.05
N VAL A 104 -7.96 -2.10 14.13
CA VAL A 104 -8.44 -0.70 14.10
C VAL A 104 -7.42 0.25 13.47
N THR A 105 -6.12 -0.01 13.67
CA THR A 105 -5.01 0.83 13.22
C THR A 105 -4.34 0.35 11.94
N SER A 106 -4.77 -0.78 11.36
CA SER A 106 -4.13 -1.36 10.17
C SER A 106 -3.96 -0.39 9.00
N ALA A 107 -4.92 0.52 8.79
CA ALA A 107 -4.85 1.49 7.70
C ALA A 107 -3.67 2.46 7.90
N ILE A 108 -3.60 3.08 9.08
CA ILE A 108 -2.54 4.04 9.37
C ILE A 108 -1.16 3.37 9.47
N GLU A 109 -1.10 2.17 10.05
CA GLU A 109 0.13 1.41 10.19
C GLU A 109 0.67 0.95 8.83
N SER A 110 -0.18 0.43 7.96
CA SER A 110 0.25 -0.03 6.62
C SER A 110 0.72 1.12 5.73
N ALA A 111 0.05 2.28 5.77
CA ALA A 111 0.51 3.47 5.07
C ALA A 111 1.86 3.97 5.61
N TYR A 112 2.01 4.00 6.94
CA TYR A 112 3.28 4.35 7.57
C TYR A 112 4.43 3.43 7.13
N LEU A 113 4.22 2.12 7.18
CA LEU A 113 5.23 1.14 6.80
C LEU A 113 5.60 1.23 5.31
N LEU A 114 4.62 1.50 4.45
CA LEU A 114 4.88 1.73 3.02
C LEU A 114 5.75 2.97 2.81
N TYR A 115 5.43 4.10 3.44
CA TYR A 115 6.24 5.31 3.34
C TYR A 115 7.62 5.14 3.97
N LYS A 116 7.73 4.42 5.09
CA LYS A 116 9.01 4.07 5.70
C LYS A 116 9.89 3.29 4.72
N PHE A 117 9.37 2.27 4.08
CA PHE A 117 10.07 1.51 3.06
C PHE A 117 10.49 2.41 1.88
N ALA A 118 9.57 3.22 1.37
CA ALA A 118 9.82 4.06 0.21
C ALA A 118 10.88 5.15 0.48
N PHE A 119 10.76 5.87 1.58
CA PHE A 119 11.64 7.00 1.87
C PHE A 119 12.92 6.59 2.60
N GLU A 120 12.85 5.70 3.61
CA GLU A 120 14.00 5.34 4.43
C GLU A 120 14.83 4.20 3.82
N GLU A 121 14.21 3.19 3.18
CA GLU A 121 14.94 2.05 2.64
C GLU A 121 15.28 2.21 1.14
N LYS A 122 14.35 2.77 0.34
CA LYS A 122 14.57 2.97 -1.10
C LYS A 122 15.10 4.34 -1.47
N GLY A 123 14.96 5.32 -0.57
CA GLY A 123 15.44 6.69 -0.81
C GLY A 123 14.69 7.43 -1.90
N TYR A 124 13.41 7.10 -2.12
CA TYR A 124 12.59 7.82 -3.08
C TYR A 124 12.38 9.28 -2.64
N LYS A 125 12.21 10.19 -3.59
CA LYS A 125 12.09 11.63 -3.33
C LYS A 125 10.67 12.06 -2.96
N SER A 126 9.68 11.47 -3.62
CA SER A 126 8.27 11.78 -3.40
C SER A 126 7.36 10.70 -3.97
N ALA A 127 6.14 10.64 -3.46
CA ALA A 127 5.08 9.86 -4.07
C ALA A 127 4.18 10.74 -4.95
N TYR A 128 3.57 10.13 -5.95
CA TYR A 128 2.45 10.67 -6.71
C TYR A 128 1.39 9.59 -6.86
N PHE A 129 0.12 9.92 -6.72
CA PHE A 129 -0.96 8.94 -6.82
C PHE A 129 -2.30 9.58 -7.11
N GLN A 130 -3.22 8.76 -7.56
CA GLN A 130 -4.59 9.13 -7.87
C GLN A 130 -5.54 8.40 -6.94
N VAL A 131 -6.62 9.05 -6.57
CA VAL A 131 -7.72 8.46 -5.80
C VAL A 131 -9.03 8.75 -6.50
N ASP A 132 -9.82 7.71 -6.70
CA ASP A 132 -11.19 7.82 -7.23
C ASP A 132 -11.96 8.87 -6.43
N ARG A 133 -12.58 9.84 -7.13
CA ARG A 133 -13.33 10.96 -6.50
C ARG A 133 -14.45 10.50 -5.58
N ASP A 134 -15.04 9.35 -5.85
CA ASP A 134 -16.08 8.76 -5.02
C ASP A 134 -15.54 8.09 -3.76
N ASN A 135 -14.22 7.86 -3.69
CA ASN A 135 -13.57 7.29 -2.51
C ASN A 135 -13.23 8.36 -1.47
N THR A 136 -14.26 9.04 -0.97
CA THR A 136 -14.14 10.18 -0.05
C THR A 136 -13.41 9.83 1.25
N GLN A 137 -13.53 8.58 1.71
CA GLN A 137 -12.86 8.10 2.91
C GLN A 137 -11.33 8.06 2.72
N VAL A 138 -10.84 7.54 1.61
CA VAL A 138 -9.41 7.46 1.29
C VAL A 138 -8.85 8.85 0.97
N ILE A 139 -9.60 9.68 0.25
CA ILE A 139 -9.24 11.10 0.01
C ILE A 139 -9.05 11.83 1.36
N SER A 140 -10.00 11.69 2.28
CA SER A 140 -9.91 12.28 3.61
C SER A 140 -8.68 11.78 4.39
N PHE A 141 -8.38 10.49 4.32
CA PHE A 141 -7.19 9.90 4.93
C PHE A 141 -5.91 10.55 4.37
N HIS A 142 -5.78 10.63 3.06
CA HIS A 142 -4.60 11.22 2.43
C HIS A 142 -4.40 12.70 2.80
N LYS A 143 -5.47 13.50 2.75
CA LYS A 143 -5.43 14.92 3.15
C LYS A 143 -5.02 15.08 4.62
N LYS A 144 -5.59 14.27 5.52
CA LYS A 144 -5.25 14.30 6.96
C LYS A 144 -3.84 13.84 7.27
N THR A 145 -3.25 13.00 6.46
CA THR A 145 -1.90 12.47 6.64
C THR A 145 -0.82 13.27 5.89
N GLY A 146 -1.20 14.35 5.21
CA GLY A 146 -0.27 15.32 4.65
C GLY A 146 -0.04 15.25 3.16
N ALA A 147 -0.91 14.55 2.40
CA ALA A 147 -0.86 14.59 0.95
C ALA A 147 -1.28 15.97 0.41
N ASN A 148 -0.56 16.44 -0.61
CA ASN A 148 -0.89 17.67 -1.31
C ASN A 148 -1.78 17.36 -2.51
N PHE A 149 -2.95 17.96 -2.56
CA PHE A 149 -3.81 17.95 -3.74
C PHE A 149 -3.15 18.79 -4.85
N VAL A 150 -3.02 18.22 -6.03
CA VAL A 150 -2.35 18.88 -7.18
C VAL A 150 -3.25 19.00 -8.41
N GLY A 151 -4.48 18.55 -8.33
CA GLY A 151 -5.46 18.67 -9.40
C GLY A 151 -6.42 17.50 -9.42
N GLU A 152 -7.35 17.54 -10.35
CA GLU A 152 -8.35 16.50 -10.56
C GLU A 152 -8.61 16.29 -12.04
N ASP A 153 -9.07 15.11 -12.40
CA ASP A 153 -9.64 14.79 -13.70
C ASP A 153 -11.10 14.33 -13.52
N GLU A 154 -11.70 13.79 -14.58
CA GLU A 154 -13.10 13.37 -14.56
C GLU A 154 -13.39 12.33 -13.45
N ASN A 155 -12.44 11.45 -13.16
CA ASN A 155 -12.63 10.29 -12.28
C ASN A 155 -11.83 10.36 -10.99
N ASN A 156 -10.74 11.14 -10.93
CA ASN A 156 -9.77 11.07 -9.84
C ASN A 156 -9.39 12.44 -9.27
N GLU A 157 -9.05 12.47 -7.98
CA GLU A 157 -8.20 13.50 -7.38
C GLU A 157 -6.74 13.04 -7.44
N ASN A 158 -5.83 13.96 -7.80
CA ASN A 158 -4.39 13.71 -7.94
C ASN A 158 -3.63 14.30 -6.75
N PHE A 159 -2.70 13.54 -6.22
CA PHE A 159 -1.92 13.90 -5.04
C PHE A 159 -0.43 13.71 -5.25
N THR A 160 0.35 14.51 -4.51
CA THR A 160 1.76 14.27 -4.24
C THR A 160 1.99 14.12 -2.74
N TYR A 161 3.09 13.43 -2.38
CA TYR A 161 3.45 13.23 -0.98
C TYR A 161 4.96 13.34 -0.82
N SER A 162 5.40 14.26 0.05
CA SER A 162 6.82 14.55 0.27
C SER A 162 7.40 13.79 1.46
N ILE A 163 8.72 13.73 1.53
CA ILE A 163 9.43 13.20 2.70
C ILE A 163 9.13 14.04 3.96
N ASP A 164 8.92 15.34 3.82
CA ASP A 164 8.54 16.22 4.94
C ASP A 164 7.14 15.87 5.47
N SER A 165 6.19 15.56 4.58
CA SER A 165 4.87 15.05 4.95
C SER A 165 4.99 13.74 5.71
N TYR A 166 5.88 12.84 5.27
CA TYR A 166 6.16 11.59 5.96
C TYR A 166 6.72 11.82 7.38
N HIS A 167 7.67 12.72 7.55
CA HIS A 167 8.23 13.03 8.87
C HIS A 167 7.16 13.60 9.83
N LYS A 168 6.29 14.49 9.34
CA LYS A 168 5.15 15.01 10.11
C LYS A 168 4.15 13.93 10.46
N PHE A 169 3.83 13.04 9.51
CA PHE A 169 2.97 11.89 9.72
C PHE A 169 3.54 10.96 10.78
N LYS A 170 4.81 10.59 10.67
CA LYS A 170 5.53 9.76 11.65
C LYS A 170 5.47 10.39 13.04
N ALA A 171 5.83 11.66 13.18
CA ALA A 171 5.81 12.37 14.47
C ALA A 171 4.40 12.40 15.10
N ARG A 172 3.38 12.68 14.29
CA ARG A 172 1.98 12.77 14.77
C ARG A 172 1.44 11.42 15.26
N TYR A 173 1.78 10.33 14.59
CA TYR A 173 1.20 9.01 14.83
C TYR A 173 2.18 8.01 15.45
N ILE A 174 3.35 8.47 15.92
CA ILE A 174 4.43 7.62 16.46
C ILE A 174 3.92 6.61 17.50
N ASN A 175 3.04 7.05 18.40
CA ASN A 175 2.46 6.20 19.44
C ASN A 175 1.47 5.13 18.91
N LEU A 176 0.99 5.26 17.67
CA LEU A 176 0.13 4.28 17.01
C LEU A 176 0.92 3.31 16.14
N VAL A 177 2.05 3.74 15.59
CA VAL A 177 2.77 2.99 14.55
C VAL A 177 4.06 2.34 15.03
N GLU A 178 4.71 2.84 16.06
CA GLU A 178 5.92 2.24 16.61
C GLU A 178 5.66 1.62 17.99
N SER A 179 6.21 0.43 18.21
CA SER A 179 6.29 -0.18 19.55
C SER A 179 7.33 0.58 20.38
N LYS A 180 7.01 0.84 21.64
CA LYS A 180 7.98 1.41 22.59
C LYS A 180 9.06 0.39 22.87
#